data_cd63aeb766fa4b1e452539414bc7ce4a
#
_entry.id   cd63aeb766fa4b1e452539414bc7ce4a
#
_cell.length_a   1.000
_cell.length_b   1.000
_cell.length_c   1.000
_cell.angle_alpha   90.00
_cell.angle_beta   90.00
_cell.angle_gamma   90.00
#
_symmetry.space_group_name_H-M   'P 1'
#
loop_
_entity.id
_entity.type
_entity.pdbx_description
1 polymer ?
#
loop_
_entity_poly.entity_id
_entity_poly.type
_entity_poly.pdbx_seq_one_letter_code
_entity_poly.pdbx_strand_id
1 'polypeptide(L)'
;MSHSTVTMSRAFACAFFLTSILTCDVLSAAQQKTDEQPNILFLFADDLTYEAIRAFGHTDIDTPNIDRLVNRGTTFSHAYNMGSWSGAVCVASRTMLITGRSVWDANNIYKTTDKERQAGVLWPQLLSQAGYRTFMTGKWHIKTDADKCFDVARHVRPGMPNTVKSSYNRPPAQGKDPWSPTDTSLGGFWEGGRHWSAVTADDAIDFLGEAKAGKQPAFFYVAFNAPHDPRQSPQEFLDRYPIERIAIPKPFLPEYPYAEAIGAGKQLRDEKLAPFPRTEQAVAVHRREYYAIMTHLDAQIGRILKALDASGKAENTWIFFTADHGLSVGHHGLVGKQNQYDHSIRVPFVVVGPGVPSGVTEPTPIYLQDVMPTTLELAGAHQPEHVFFKSLLPRLGKTNSDTASKPYESIYGSYLKLQRSITHDGWKLIIYPEAKVLRLYHVKEDPHETIDLAGEPEYADQISQLFDRFIVLQRELQDPVDVTYLRPSK
;
A
#
# COMPACT_ATOMS: atom_id res chain seq x y z
N MET A 1 -68.39 60.88 -36.96
CA MET A 1 -68.23 61.69 -35.73
C MET A 1 -67.44 60.93 -34.71
N SER A 2 -66.28 61.51 -34.44
CA SER A 2 -65.49 61.65 -33.21
C SER A 2 -64.98 60.37 -32.55
N HIS A 3 -63.73 60.12 -32.62
CA HIS A 3 -62.62 60.22 -31.65
C HIS A 3 -62.78 59.50 -30.33
N SER A 4 -61.88 58.57 -29.94
CA SER A 4 -60.64 58.97 -29.31
C SER A 4 -59.74 57.71 -29.03
N THR A 5 -58.53 57.86 -29.41
CA THR A 5 -57.32 57.14 -28.98
C THR A 5 -56.98 57.35 -27.52
N VAL A 6 -56.57 56.36 -26.79
CA VAL A 6 -55.67 56.49 -25.64
C VAL A 6 -54.69 55.32 -25.58
N THR A 7 -53.47 55.69 -25.67
CA THR A 7 -52.20 55.00 -25.42
C THR A 7 -52.10 54.38 -24.03
N MET A 8 -51.63 53.14 -23.97
CA MET A 8 -50.89 52.62 -22.80
C MET A 8 -49.70 51.78 -23.29
N SER A 9 -48.58 52.38 -23.29
CA SER A 9 -47.30 51.75 -23.50
C SER A 9 -46.38 52.06 -22.30
N ARG A 10 -45.53 51.13 -21.97
CA ARG A 10 -44.38 51.20 -21.03
C ARG A 10 -44.63 50.79 -19.56
N ALA A 11 -44.49 49.52 -19.27
CA ALA A 11 -44.01 49.00 -17.98
C ALA A 11 -43.75 47.49 -17.98
N PHE A 12 -42.92 46.97 -18.91
CA PHE A 12 -42.53 45.54 -18.87
C PHE A 12 -41.09 45.26 -19.36
N ALA A 13 -40.17 46.20 -19.23
CA ALA A 13 -38.83 46.04 -19.76
C ALA A 13 -37.67 46.02 -18.69
N CYS A 14 -37.96 46.08 -17.39
CA CYS A 14 -36.93 46.14 -16.35
C CYS A 14 -36.78 44.91 -15.45
N ALA A 15 -37.66 43.92 -15.54
CA ALA A 15 -37.57 42.75 -14.65
C ALA A 15 -36.76 41.56 -15.21
N PHE A 16 -36.40 41.56 -16.49
CA PHE A 16 -35.68 40.43 -17.11
C PHE A 16 -34.14 40.57 -17.12
N PHE A 17 -33.59 41.73 -16.78
CA PHE A 17 -32.13 41.94 -16.80
C PHE A 17 -31.43 41.67 -15.46
N LEU A 18 -32.14 41.61 -14.33
CA LEU A 18 -31.52 41.32 -13.02
C LEU A 18 -31.40 39.84 -12.69
N THR A 19 -32.18 38.96 -13.29
CA THR A 19 -32.11 37.53 -13.05
C THR A 19 -31.01 36.82 -13.87
N SER A 20 -30.59 37.38 -14.99
CA SER A 20 -29.50 36.78 -15.82
C SER A 20 -28.09 37.05 -15.26
N ILE A 21 -27.87 38.11 -14.48
CA ILE A 21 -26.55 38.42 -13.90
C ILE A 21 -26.27 37.54 -12.68
N LEU A 22 -27.26 37.23 -11.85
CA LEU A 22 -27.08 36.36 -10.68
C LEU A 22 -26.88 34.88 -11.05
N THR A 23 -27.44 34.38 -12.15
CA THR A 23 -27.24 33.01 -12.60
C THR A 23 -25.87 32.79 -13.26
N CYS A 24 -25.26 33.84 -13.88
CA CYS A 24 -23.94 33.75 -14.48
C CYS A 24 -22.84 33.71 -13.43
N ASP A 25 -22.97 34.46 -12.30
CA ASP A 25 -21.99 34.46 -11.22
C ASP A 25 -22.03 33.17 -10.38
N VAL A 26 -23.21 32.53 -10.20
CA VAL A 26 -23.31 31.26 -9.49
C VAL A 26 -22.76 30.10 -10.33
N LEU A 27 -22.98 30.11 -11.65
CA LEU A 27 -22.38 29.12 -12.56
C LEU A 27 -20.86 29.33 -12.69
N SER A 28 -20.37 30.57 -12.70
CA SER A 28 -18.94 30.90 -12.72
C SER A 28 -18.26 30.49 -11.40
N ALA A 29 -18.90 30.70 -10.25
CA ALA A 29 -18.37 30.27 -8.94
C ALA A 29 -18.38 28.74 -8.76
N ALA A 30 -19.35 28.03 -9.35
CA ALA A 30 -19.38 26.55 -9.37
C ALA A 30 -18.33 25.98 -10.33
N GLN A 31 -18.05 26.65 -11.44
CA GLN A 31 -17.07 26.23 -12.44
C GLN A 31 -15.63 26.60 -12.05
N GLN A 32 -15.43 27.67 -11.29
CA GLN A 32 -14.11 28.04 -10.75
C GLN A 32 -13.59 27.13 -9.62
N LYS A 33 -14.44 26.26 -9.04
CA LYS A 33 -14.01 25.29 -8.01
C LYS A 33 -13.36 24.02 -8.57
N THR A 34 -13.33 23.83 -9.90
CA THR A 34 -12.85 22.61 -10.56
C THR A 34 -11.50 22.72 -11.27
N ASP A 35 -10.85 23.90 -11.30
CA ASP A 35 -9.58 24.11 -12.01
C ASP A 35 -8.33 24.09 -11.12
N GLU A 36 -8.45 23.99 -9.79
CA GLU A 36 -7.30 23.92 -8.91
C GLU A 36 -6.84 22.46 -8.77
N GLN A 37 -5.62 22.16 -9.21
CA GLN A 37 -5.02 20.83 -9.06
C GLN A 37 -5.12 20.38 -7.59
N PRO A 38 -5.58 19.14 -7.31
CA PRO A 38 -5.76 18.68 -5.94
C PRO A 38 -4.42 18.43 -5.25
N ASN A 39 -4.38 18.57 -3.93
CA ASN A 39 -3.26 18.04 -3.16
C ASN A 39 -3.31 16.50 -3.13
N ILE A 40 -2.16 15.88 -2.93
CA ILE A 40 -2.00 14.43 -2.86
C ILE A 40 -1.32 14.08 -1.54
N LEU A 41 -2.01 13.34 -0.68
CA LEU A 41 -1.47 12.79 0.56
C LEU A 41 -1.32 11.28 0.41
N PHE A 42 -0.08 10.81 0.30
CA PHE A 42 0.27 9.40 0.22
C PHE A 42 0.76 8.91 1.59
N LEU A 43 -0.06 8.11 2.26
CA LEU A 43 0.23 7.47 3.55
C LEU A 43 0.69 6.04 3.28
N PHE A 44 1.94 5.74 3.57
CA PHE A 44 2.60 4.50 3.19
C PHE A 44 3.15 3.76 4.40
N ALA A 45 2.61 2.58 4.68
CA ALA A 45 3.08 1.70 5.75
C ALA A 45 4.15 0.70 5.25
N ASP A 46 4.81 0.02 6.17
CA ASP A 46 5.85 -0.97 5.93
C ASP A 46 5.50 -2.29 6.63
N ASP A 47 5.43 -3.41 5.89
CA ASP A 47 5.03 -4.72 6.42
C ASP A 47 3.56 -4.77 6.92
N LEU A 48 2.63 -4.11 6.24
CA LEU A 48 1.23 -4.10 6.67
C LEU A 48 0.37 -5.07 5.86
N THR A 49 0.00 -6.18 6.47
CA THR A 49 -0.97 -7.12 5.89
C THR A 49 -2.38 -6.51 5.83
N TYR A 50 -3.13 -6.85 4.80
CA TYR A 50 -4.54 -6.44 4.67
C TYR A 50 -5.42 -6.93 5.85
N GLU A 51 -5.00 -7.98 6.54
CA GLU A 51 -5.69 -8.54 7.70
C GLU A 51 -5.56 -7.68 8.98
N ALA A 52 -4.72 -6.66 8.99
CA ALA A 52 -4.51 -5.81 10.17
C ALA A 52 -5.31 -4.50 10.11
N ILE A 53 -6.52 -4.53 9.54
CA ILE A 53 -7.45 -3.39 9.51
C ILE A 53 -8.85 -3.87 9.89
N ARG A 54 -9.44 -3.24 10.92
CA ARG A 54 -10.73 -3.63 11.46
C ARG A 54 -11.86 -3.52 10.44
N ALA A 55 -11.90 -2.46 9.66
CA ALA A 55 -12.93 -2.24 8.64
C ALA A 55 -12.91 -3.27 7.51
N PHE A 56 -11.86 -4.07 7.37
CA PHE A 56 -11.79 -5.19 6.42
C PHE A 56 -12.37 -6.50 6.98
N GLY A 57 -12.99 -6.45 8.16
CA GLY A 57 -13.61 -7.61 8.81
C GLY A 57 -12.74 -8.24 9.92
N HIS A 58 -11.56 -7.68 10.22
CA HIS A 58 -10.64 -8.19 11.23
C HIS A 58 -10.90 -7.50 12.58
N THR A 59 -11.74 -8.11 13.41
CA THR A 59 -12.25 -7.50 14.65
C THR A 59 -11.26 -7.50 15.81
N ASP A 60 -10.15 -8.23 15.70
CA ASP A 60 -9.16 -8.39 16.77
C ASP A 60 -8.22 -7.18 16.93
N ILE A 61 -8.28 -6.23 16.01
CA ILE A 61 -7.42 -5.05 15.98
C ILE A 61 -8.24 -3.75 15.98
N ASP A 62 -7.68 -2.69 16.57
CA ASP A 62 -8.28 -1.36 16.61
C ASP A 62 -7.57 -0.40 15.63
N THR A 63 -8.29 0.03 14.59
CA THR A 63 -7.79 0.96 13.57
C THR A 63 -8.80 2.07 13.22
N PRO A 64 -9.31 2.82 14.23
CA PRO A 64 -10.46 3.72 14.04
C PRO A 64 -10.22 4.85 13.02
N ASN A 65 -8.99 5.30 12.82
CA ASN A 65 -8.68 6.37 11.87
C ASN A 65 -8.57 5.85 10.44
N ILE A 66 -7.99 4.67 10.25
CA ILE A 66 -7.96 3.98 8.94
C ILE A 66 -9.38 3.52 8.59
N ASP A 67 -10.16 3.00 9.55
CA ASP A 67 -11.58 2.65 9.34
C ASP A 67 -12.38 3.85 8.85
N ARG A 68 -12.07 5.06 9.34
CA ARG A 68 -12.68 6.30 8.85
C ARG A 68 -12.31 6.60 7.39
N LEU A 69 -11.08 6.31 6.96
CA LEU A 69 -10.71 6.40 5.54
C LEU A 69 -11.46 5.40 4.68
N VAL A 70 -11.56 4.15 5.13
CA VAL A 70 -12.35 3.09 4.46
C VAL A 70 -13.79 3.51 4.25
N ASN A 71 -14.43 4.06 5.29
CA ASN A 71 -15.81 4.52 5.22
C ASN A 71 -16.01 5.76 4.33
N ARG A 72 -14.98 6.58 4.14
CA ARG A 72 -15.03 7.83 3.35
C ARG A 72 -14.60 7.65 1.90
N GLY A 73 -14.05 6.52 1.54
CA GLY A 73 -13.43 6.30 0.24
C GLY A 73 -13.81 5.01 -0.45
N THR A 74 -13.07 4.70 -1.49
CA THR A 74 -13.11 3.43 -2.20
C THR A 74 -11.93 2.57 -1.75
N THR A 75 -12.23 1.33 -1.35
CA THR A 75 -11.25 0.32 -0.97
C THR A 75 -11.05 -0.66 -2.13
N PHE A 76 -9.81 -0.81 -2.60
CA PHE A 76 -9.45 -1.89 -3.51
C PHE A 76 -9.11 -3.13 -2.68
N SER A 77 -10.02 -4.10 -2.68
CA SER A 77 -9.88 -5.27 -1.81
C SER A 77 -8.78 -6.24 -2.24
N HIS A 78 -8.29 -6.15 -3.47
CA HIS A 78 -7.28 -7.03 -4.07
C HIS A 78 -6.12 -6.20 -4.65
N ALA A 79 -5.39 -5.51 -3.77
CA ALA A 79 -4.17 -4.79 -4.13
C ALA A 79 -2.93 -5.63 -3.78
N TYR A 80 -2.02 -5.80 -4.72
CA TYR A 80 -0.88 -6.70 -4.60
C TYR A 80 0.47 -6.01 -4.79
N ASN A 81 1.49 -6.53 -4.14
CA ASN A 81 2.88 -6.32 -4.52
C ASN A 81 3.28 -7.32 -5.60
N MET A 82 3.94 -6.87 -6.68
CA MET A 82 4.38 -7.72 -7.80
C MET A 82 5.51 -8.70 -7.42
N GLY A 83 6.13 -8.54 -6.26
CA GLY A 83 7.19 -9.43 -5.78
C GLY A 83 8.53 -8.75 -5.59
N SER A 84 9.61 -9.55 -5.55
CA SER A 84 10.94 -9.05 -5.24
C SER A 84 12.07 -9.87 -5.89
N TRP A 85 13.06 -9.16 -6.41
CA TRP A 85 14.38 -9.71 -6.80
C TRP A 85 15.37 -9.75 -5.64
N SER A 86 15.00 -9.23 -4.46
CA SER A 86 15.84 -9.07 -3.29
C SER A 86 15.24 -9.76 -2.07
N GLY A 87 16.09 -10.23 -1.14
CA GLY A 87 15.63 -10.70 0.17
C GLY A 87 14.90 -9.63 0.98
N ALA A 88 15.26 -8.34 0.76
CA ALA A 88 14.55 -7.18 1.29
C ALA A 88 13.40 -6.78 0.34
N VAL A 89 12.21 -7.34 0.55
CA VAL A 89 11.04 -7.15 -0.31
C VAL A 89 10.67 -5.66 -0.45
N CYS A 90 10.78 -4.88 0.62
CA CYS A 90 10.50 -3.44 0.59
C CYS A 90 11.38 -2.66 -0.39
N VAL A 91 12.65 -3.03 -0.59
CA VAL A 91 13.53 -2.38 -1.59
C VAL A 91 12.93 -2.51 -2.99
N ALA A 92 12.48 -3.73 -3.34
CA ALA A 92 11.91 -3.99 -4.65
C ALA A 92 10.59 -3.23 -4.84
N SER A 93 9.67 -3.35 -3.88
CA SER A 93 8.37 -2.68 -3.94
C SER A 93 8.51 -1.15 -4.06
N ARG A 94 9.38 -0.55 -3.24
CA ARG A 94 9.61 0.91 -3.25
C ARG A 94 10.32 1.38 -4.52
N THR A 95 11.23 0.57 -5.08
CA THR A 95 11.88 0.89 -6.36
C THR A 95 10.87 0.82 -7.50
N MET A 96 10.03 -0.22 -7.57
CA MET A 96 8.92 -0.29 -8.53
C MET A 96 8.00 0.93 -8.42
N LEU A 97 7.61 1.28 -7.19
CA LEU A 97 6.70 2.40 -6.91
C LEU A 97 7.26 3.73 -7.42
N ILE A 98 8.53 4.04 -7.10
CA ILE A 98 9.11 5.35 -7.39
C ILE A 98 9.50 5.51 -8.86
N THR A 99 9.74 4.40 -9.57
CA THR A 99 10.15 4.39 -10.97
C THR A 99 9.02 4.04 -11.95
N GLY A 100 7.91 3.48 -11.46
CA GLY A 100 6.82 2.98 -12.29
C GLY A 100 7.14 1.70 -13.07
N ARG A 101 8.31 1.10 -12.87
CA ARG A 101 8.78 -0.07 -13.62
C ARG A 101 8.27 -1.39 -13.04
N SER A 102 8.05 -2.41 -13.88
CA SER A 102 7.76 -3.77 -13.44
C SER A 102 8.89 -4.35 -12.58
N VAL A 103 8.65 -5.48 -11.91
CA VAL A 103 9.62 -6.07 -10.98
C VAL A 103 10.99 -6.31 -11.61
N TRP A 104 11.05 -6.86 -12.83
CA TRP A 104 12.35 -7.20 -13.46
C TRP A 104 12.99 -5.99 -14.13
N ASP A 105 12.22 -5.06 -14.68
CA ASP A 105 12.73 -3.79 -15.18
C ASP A 105 13.30 -2.93 -14.06
N ALA A 106 12.62 -2.89 -12.91
CA ALA A 106 13.13 -2.21 -11.72
C ALA A 106 14.42 -2.86 -11.19
N ASN A 107 14.53 -4.20 -11.24
CA ASN A 107 15.77 -4.90 -10.92
C ASN A 107 16.93 -4.48 -11.84
N ASN A 108 16.67 -4.37 -13.14
CA ASN A 108 17.69 -4.01 -14.13
C ASN A 108 18.31 -2.63 -13.86
N ILE A 109 17.51 -1.69 -13.35
CA ILE A 109 17.98 -0.31 -13.07
C ILE A 109 18.33 -0.07 -11.59
N TYR A 110 18.06 -1.01 -10.69
CA TYR A 110 18.16 -0.80 -9.23
C TYR A 110 19.50 -0.22 -8.80
N LYS A 111 20.62 -0.75 -9.32
CA LYS A 111 21.96 -0.25 -8.98
C LYS A 111 22.27 1.14 -9.54
N THR A 112 21.50 1.57 -10.52
CA THR A 112 21.68 2.84 -11.23
C THR A 112 20.45 3.75 -11.11
N THR A 113 19.59 3.56 -10.12
CA THR A 113 18.39 4.37 -9.88
C THR A 113 18.69 5.87 -9.80
N ASP A 114 19.91 6.24 -9.38
CA ASP A 114 20.34 7.64 -9.39
C ASP A 114 20.43 8.25 -10.80
N LYS A 115 20.59 7.45 -11.85
CA LYS A 115 20.49 7.92 -13.24
C LYS A 115 19.06 8.30 -13.63
N GLU A 116 18.07 7.52 -13.16
CA GLU A 116 16.64 7.87 -13.34
C GLU A 116 16.32 9.21 -12.64
N ARG A 117 16.88 9.40 -11.43
CA ARG A 117 16.79 10.67 -10.71
C ARG A 117 17.42 11.83 -11.50
N GLN A 118 18.64 11.62 -12.03
CA GLN A 118 19.32 12.64 -12.85
C GLN A 118 18.55 12.97 -14.13
N ALA A 119 17.84 12.00 -14.69
CA ALA A 119 16.96 12.20 -15.83
C ALA A 119 15.62 12.88 -15.45
N GLY A 120 15.32 13.05 -14.16
CA GLY A 120 14.09 13.72 -13.69
C GLY A 120 12.83 12.88 -13.86
N VAL A 121 12.93 11.54 -13.94
CA VAL A 121 11.81 10.63 -14.25
C VAL A 121 11.27 9.85 -13.05
N LEU A 122 11.73 10.17 -11.84
CA LEU A 122 11.14 9.58 -10.63
C LEU A 122 9.82 10.26 -10.26
N TRP A 123 8.92 9.51 -9.65
CA TRP A 123 7.56 9.95 -9.31
C TRP A 123 7.47 11.37 -8.71
N PRO A 124 8.18 11.73 -7.60
CA PRO A 124 8.09 13.08 -7.05
C PRO A 124 8.62 14.15 -8.01
N GLN A 125 9.61 13.83 -8.84
CA GLN A 125 10.16 14.79 -9.81
C GLN A 125 9.17 15.06 -10.95
N LEU A 126 8.43 14.05 -11.41
CA LEU A 126 7.37 14.21 -12.41
C LEU A 126 6.23 15.09 -11.86
N LEU A 127 5.86 14.90 -10.58
CA LEU A 127 4.88 15.77 -9.93
C LEU A 127 5.42 17.19 -9.72
N SER A 128 6.69 17.37 -9.35
CA SER A 128 7.32 18.68 -9.25
C SER A 128 7.33 19.41 -10.60
N GLN A 129 7.62 18.69 -11.71
CA GLN A 129 7.53 19.25 -13.07
C GLN A 129 6.11 19.65 -13.46
N ALA A 130 5.08 19.00 -12.89
CA ALA A 130 3.67 19.37 -13.05
C ALA A 130 3.22 20.50 -12.10
N GLY A 131 4.14 21.15 -11.37
CA GLY A 131 3.87 22.32 -10.53
C GLY A 131 3.60 22.01 -9.07
N TYR A 132 3.69 20.74 -8.62
CA TYR A 132 3.52 20.37 -7.21
C TYR A 132 4.75 20.73 -6.40
N ARG A 133 4.53 21.24 -5.19
CA ARG A 133 5.56 21.23 -4.15
C ARG A 133 5.58 19.85 -3.47
N THR A 134 6.75 19.22 -3.42
CA THR A 134 6.89 17.83 -3.00
C THR A 134 7.55 17.72 -1.64
N PHE A 135 6.96 16.91 -0.75
CA PHE A 135 7.40 16.70 0.63
C PHE A 135 7.57 15.22 0.93
N MET A 136 8.61 14.88 1.69
CA MET A 136 8.91 13.52 2.09
C MET A 136 9.33 13.43 3.55
N THR A 137 8.79 12.45 4.29
CA THR A 137 9.28 12.05 5.61
C THR A 137 9.21 10.53 5.79
N GLY A 138 10.13 9.97 6.58
CA GLY A 138 10.17 8.58 6.99
C GLY A 138 10.96 7.66 6.05
N LYS A 139 10.51 6.41 5.87
CA LYS A 139 11.26 5.35 5.18
C LYS A 139 11.40 5.61 3.68
N TRP A 140 12.65 5.68 3.21
CA TRP A 140 12.97 5.78 1.78
C TRP A 140 13.36 4.43 1.18
N HIS A 141 14.48 3.88 1.56
CA HIS A 141 15.00 2.55 1.21
C HIS A 141 15.19 2.31 -0.30
N ILE A 142 15.58 3.34 -1.04
CA ILE A 142 15.84 3.34 -2.49
C ILE A 142 17.30 3.76 -2.74
N LYS A 143 17.89 3.34 -3.87
CA LYS A 143 19.30 3.61 -4.25
C LYS A 143 19.51 5.00 -4.85
N THR A 144 18.93 6.02 -4.22
CA THR A 144 19.18 7.44 -4.53
C THR A 144 18.80 8.27 -3.30
N ASP A 145 19.29 9.51 -3.24
CA ASP A 145 19.06 10.40 -2.10
C ASP A 145 17.66 11.03 -2.20
N ALA A 146 16.86 10.91 -1.15
CA ALA A 146 15.53 11.52 -1.07
C ALA A 146 15.58 13.05 -1.19
N ASP A 147 16.56 13.70 -0.54
CA ASP A 147 16.75 15.16 -0.59
C ASP A 147 16.97 15.71 -2.00
N LYS A 148 17.35 14.85 -2.94
CA LYS A 148 17.53 15.19 -4.35
C LYS A 148 16.31 14.87 -5.22
N CYS A 149 15.31 14.20 -4.63
CA CYS A 149 14.09 13.79 -5.33
C CYS A 149 12.90 14.68 -4.98
N PHE A 150 12.88 15.23 -3.75
CA PHE A 150 11.79 16.06 -3.22
C PHE A 150 12.26 17.48 -2.94
N ASP A 151 11.34 18.46 -2.97
CA ASP A 151 11.65 19.85 -2.62
C ASP A 151 11.96 19.99 -1.11
N VAL A 152 11.32 19.17 -0.27
CA VAL A 152 11.53 19.13 1.17
C VAL A 152 11.55 17.67 1.63
N ALA A 153 12.65 17.24 2.25
CA ALA A 153 12.74 15.93 2.89
C ALA A 153 13.18 16.10 4.36
N ARG A 154 12.49 15.41 5.29
CA ARG A 154 12.80 15.45 6.73
C ARG A 154 12.81 14.04 7.30
N HIS A 155 13.67 13.82 8.28
CA HIS A 155 13.81 12.55 8.98
C HIS A 155 13.76 11.34 8.04
N VAL A 156 14.50 11.42 6.91
CA VAL A 156 14.64 10.30 5.95
C VAL A 156 15.21 9.09 6.68
N ARG A 157 14.44 8.00 6.71
CA ARG A 157 14.75 6.80 7.49
C ARG A 157 15.26 5.66 6.61
N PRO A 158 16.16 4.81 7.12
CA PRO A 158 16.61 3.59 6.46
C PRO A 158 15.51 2.54 6.38
N GLY A 159 15.82 1.38 5.83
CA GLY A 159 14.89 0.25 5.69
C GLY A 159 14.30 -0.22 7.02
N MET A 160 15.11 -0.23 8.08
CA MET A 160 14.69 -0.55 9.44
C MET A 160 15.65 0.13 10.43
N PRO A 161 15.26 0.32 11.70
CA PRO A 161 16.17 0.81 12.72
C PRO A 161 17.18 -0.26 13.13
N ASN A 162 18.24 0.16 13.81
CA ASN A 162 19.14 -0.77 14.49
C ASN A 162 18.37 -1.50 15.60
N THR A 163 18.59 -2.81 15.72
CA THR A 163 17.94 -3.62 16.75
C THR A 163 18.95 -4.42 17.56
N VAL A 164 18.56 -4.81 18.77
CA VAL A 164 19.40 -5.60 19.69
C VAL A 164 19.22 -7.09 19.47
N LYS A 165 20.21 -7.91 19.87
CA LYS A 165 20.14 -9.37 19.71
C LYS A 165 18.93 -10.01 20.43
N SER A 166 18.54 -9.44 21.58
CA SER A 166 17.40 -9.91 22.36
C SER A 166 16.04 -9.74 21.66
N SER A 167 15.95 -9.03 20.55
CA SER A 167 14.73 -8.93 19.75
C SER A 167 14.46 -10.14 18.85
N TYR A 168 15.39 -11.11 18.83
CA TYR A 168 15.30 -12.31 17.99
C TYR A 168 15.09 -13.58 18.84
N ASN A 169 14.51 -14.62 18.21
CA ASN A 169 14.22 -15.93 18.80
C ASN A 169 13.42 -15.81 20.11
N ARG A 170 12.40 -14.98 20.10
CA ARG A 170 11.59 -14.66 21.28
C ARG A 170 10.10 -15.00 21.10
N PRO A 171 9.33 -15.20 22.19
CA PRO A 171 9.84 -15.33 23.56
C PRO A 171 10.65 -16.62 23.73
N PRO A 172 11.55 -16.69 24.72
CA PRO A 172 12.25 -17.93 25.04
C PRO A 172 11.27 -18.98 25.55
N ALA A 173 11.58 -20.27 25.34
CA ALA A 173 10.73 -21.39 25.80
C ALA A 173 10.57 -21.40 27.31
N GLN A 174 11.54 -20.90 28.05
CA GLN A 174 11.53 -20.80 29.53
C GLN A 174 12.13 -19.47 29.98
N GLY A 175 11.67 -18.99 31.12
CA GLY A 175 12.15 -17.75 31.71
C GLY A 175 11.45 -16.49 31.18
N LYS A 176 11.96 -15.35 31.62
CA LYS A 176 11.41 -14.04 31.21
C LYS A 176 11.96 -13.64 29.84
N ASP A 177 11.09 -13.10 28.99
CA ASP A 177 11.51 -12.47 27.74
C ASP A 177 12.45 -11.28 28.04
N PRO A 178 13.70 -11.28 27.53
CA PRO A 178 14.66 -10.23 27.80
C PRO A 178 14.39 -8.94 27.03
N TRP A 179 13.42 -8.96 26.13
CA TRP A 179 13.04 -7.82 25.30
C TRP A 179 11.62 -7.37 25.63
N SER A 180 11.37 -6.06 25.52
CA SER A 180 10.04 -5.48 25.65
C SER A 180 9.79 -4.46 24.54
N PRO A 181 8.61 -4.47 23.91
CA PRO A 181 8.26 -3.48 22.89
C PRO A 181 8.17 -2.05 23.43
N THR A 182 8.01 -1.90 24.74
CA THR A 182 7.80 -0.61 25.40
C THR A 182 9.05 -0.04 26.08
N ASP A 183 10.15 -0.81 26.07
CA ASP A 183 11.41 -0.37 26.67
C ASP A 183 12.18 0.53 25.69
N THR A 184 12.15 1.83 25.98
CA THR A 184 12.81 2.86 25.16
C THR A 184 14.34 2.78 25.19
N SER A 185 14.93 2.09 26.17
CA SER A 185 16.39 1.92 26.29
C SER A 185 16.98 0.96 25.27
N LEU A 186 16.13 0.10 24.66
CA LEU A 186 16.55 -0.88 23.65
C LEU A 186 16.76 -0.27 22.24
N GLY A 187 16.57 1.04 22.06
CA GLY A 187 16.66 1.70 20.76
C GLY A 187 15.56 1.27 19.80
N GLY A 188 15.92 0.84 18.60
CA GLY A 188 14.92 0.46 17.60
C GLY A 188 14.19 1.71 17.06
N PHE A 189 12.86 1.73 17.17
CA PHE A 189 12.03 2.87 16.81
C PHE A 189 12.05 4.01 17.83
N TRP A 190 12.67 3.81 19.00
CA TRP A 190 12.81 4.84 20.01
C TRP A 190 14.05 5.70 19.78
N GLU A 191 13.85 6.99 19.59
CA GLU A 191 14.92 7.96 19.39
C GLU A 191 14.63 9.19 20.26
N GLY A 192 15.51 9.50 21.21
CA GLY A 192 15.27 10.59 22.17
C GLY A 192 13.97 10.44 22.97
N GLY A 193 13.57 9.21 23.26
CA GLY A 193 12.33 8.91 23.97
C GLY A 193 11.05 9.02 23.12
N ARG A 194 11.18 9.30 21.82
CA ARG A 194 10.06 9.42 20.87
C ARG A 194 10.07 8.29 19.86
N HIS A 195 8.90 7.79 19.52
CA HIS A 195 8.74 6.75 18.48
C HIS A 195 8.81 7.38 17.08
N TRP A 196 9.50 6.71 16.14
CA TRP A 196 9.65 7.21 14.76
C TRP A 196 8.31 7.55 14.08
N SER A 197 7.25 6.77 14.31
CA SER A 197 5.94 7.09 13.74
C SER A 197 5.37 8.43 14.23
N ALA A 198 5.65 8.80 15.48
CA ALA A 198 5.24 10.10 16.01
C ALA A 198 6.04 11.25 15.36
N VAL A 199 7.34 11.06 15.14
CA VAL A 199 8.19 12.04 14.42
C VAL A 199 7.72 12.20 12.97
N THR A 200 7.45 11.10 12.27
CA THR A 200 6.92 11.13 10.90
C THR A 200 5.57 11.88 10.83
N ALA A 201 4.70 11.70 11.83
CA ALA A 201 3.43 12.42 11.89
C ALA A 201 3.63 13.93 12.16
N ASP A 202 4.58 14.30 13.01
CA ASP A 202 4.90 15.71 13.25
C ASP A 202 5.40 16.40 11.98
N ASP A 203 6.33 15.77 11.26
CA ASP A 203 6.81 16.30 9.97
C ASP A 203 5.66 16.48 8.98
N ALA A 204 4.78 15.48 8.87
CA ALA A 204 3.63 15.58 7.96
C ALA A 204 2.68 16.72 8.35
N ILE A 205 2.46 16.95 9.64
CA ILE A 205 1.66 18.09 10.16
C ILE A 205 2.33 19.41 9.81
N ASP A 206 3.64 19.52 9.99
CA ASP A 206 4.40 20.71 9.64
C ASP A 206 4.35 20.97 8.12
N PHE A 207 4.48 19.93 7.28
CA PHE A 207 4.34 20.06 5.83
C PHE A 207 2.96 20.57 5.40
N LEU A 208 1.89 20.09 6.04
CA LEU A 208 0.53 20.61 5.81
C LEU A 208 0.45 22.10 6.17
N GLY A 209 1.12 22.54 7.24
CA GLY A 209 1.24 23.94 7.62
C GLY A 209 1.99 24.78 6.59
N GLU A 210 3.12 24.28 6.09
CA GLU A 210 3.91 24.95 5.03
C GLU A 210 3.15 25.04 3.72
N ALA A 211 2.47 23.96 3.30
CA ALA A 211 1.68 23.92 2.09
C ALA A 211 0.44 24.84 2.17
N LYS A 212 -0.12 25.05 3.36
CA LYS A 212 -1.24 25.98 3.58
C LYS A 212 -0.86 27.42 3.21
N ALA A 213 0.37 27.82 3.49
CA ALA A 213 0.87 29.16 3.18
C ALA A 213 1.17 29.35 1.68
N GLY A 214 1.33 28.26 0.92
CA GLY A 214 1.62 28.27 -0.52
C GLY A 214 0.37 28.28 -1.38
N LYS A 215 0.56 28.67 -2.68
CA LYS A 215 -0.49 28.60 -3.71
C LYS A 215 -0.41 27.35 -4.58
N GLN A 216 0.73 26.64 -4.55
CA GLN A 216 0.97 25.44 -5.33
C GLN A 216 0.23 24.24 -4.74
N PRO A 217 -0.25 23.28 -5.54
CA PRO A 217 -0.67 21.99 -5.04
C PRO A 217 0.51 21.27 -4.39
N ALA A 218 0.24 20.42 -3.43
CA ALA A 218 1.27 19.72 -2.68
C ALA A 218 1.16 18.21 -2.80
N PHE A 219 2.30 17.53 -2.90
CA PHE A 219 2.44 16.10 -2.80
C PHE A 219 3.18 15.73 -1.52
N PHE A 220 2.52 14.99 -0.64
CA PHE A 220 3.06 14.53 0.64
C PHE A 220 3.32 13.03 0.57
N TYR A 221 4.59 12.62 0.57
CA TYR A 221 5.03 11.23 0.67
C TYR A 221 5.36 10.93 2.14
N VAL A 222 4.40 10.39 2.86
CA VAL A 222 4.50 10.10 4.30
C VAL A 222 4.68 8.61 4.50
N ALA A 223 5.91 8.17 4.67
CA ALA A 223 6.29 6.76 4.69
C ALA A 223 6.70 6.30 6.09
N PHE A 224 5.81 5.58 6.77
CA PHE A 224 6.11 5.01 8.07
C PHE A 224 7.00 3.77 7.95
N ASN A 225 7.88 3.56 8.94
CA ASN A 225 8.56 2.28 9.11
C ASN A 225 7.70 1.24 9.86
N ALA A 226 6.66 1.67 10.56
CA ALA A 226 5.70 0.79 11.21
C ALA A 226 4.72 0.19 10.17
N PRO A 227 4.21 -1.04 10.40
CA PRO A 227 4.46 -1.94 11.54
C PRO A 227 5.63 -2.93 11.37
N HIS A 228 6.68 -2.63 10.60
CA HIS A 228 7.91 -3.44 10.51
C HIS A 228 8.51 -3.73 11.89
N ASP A 229 9.28 -4.79 12.04
CA ASP A 229 10.07 -5.05 13.25
C ASP A 229 11.21 -4.02 13.46
N PRO A 230 11.64 -3.80 14.72
CA PRO A 230 11.11 -4.34 15.98
C PRO A 230 9.73 -3.75 16.29
N ARG A 231 8.79 -4.59 16.65
CA ARG A 231 7.37 -4.19 16.83
C ARG A 231 7.18 -3.45 18.14
N GLN A 232 7.76 -2.24 18.22
CA GLN A 232 7.75 -1.40 19.41
C GLN A 232 6.56 -0.42 19.38
N SER A 233 5.99 -0.18 20.55
CA SER A 233 4.89 0.79 20.72
C SER A 233 4.87 1.32 22.16
N PRO A 234 4.25 2.49 22.44
CA PRO A 234 3.97 2.92 23.78
C PRO A 234 3.11 1.90 24.53
N GLN A 235 3.27 1.83 25.87
CA GLN A 235 2.62 0.86 26.74
C GLN A 235 1.09 0.88 26.58
N GLU A 236 0.48 2.05 26.46
CA GLU A 236 -0.96 2.22 26.32
C GLU A 236 -1.56 1.50 25.09
N PHE A 237 -0.79 1.27 24.03
CA PHE A 237 -1.23 0.51 22.87
C PHE A 237 -1.06 -1.00 23.08
N LEU A 238 -0.01 -1.43 23.77
CA LEU A 238 0.19 -2.83 24.12
C LEU A 238 -0.88 -3.34 25.08
N ASP A 239 -1.32 -2.49 26.03
CA ASP A 239 -2.33 -2.83 27.04
C ASP A 239 -3.72 -3.08 26.45
N ARG A 240 -3.98 -2.60 25.22
CA ARG A 240 -5.24 -2.88 24.51
C ARG A 240 -5.38 -4.33 24.08
N TYR A 241 -4.28 -5.07 24.05
CA TYR A 241 -4.19 -6.44 23.52
C TYR A 241 -3.74 -7.43 24.59
N PRO A 242 -4.63 -7.85 25.51
CA PRO A 242 -4.33 -8.96 26.44
C PRO A 242 -3.96 -10.20 25.66
N ILE A 243 -2.89 -10.89 26.06
CA ILE A 243 -2.32 -12.02 25.30
C ILE A 243 -3.34 -13.15 25.11
N GLU A 244 -4.23 -13.33 26.07
CA GLU A 244 -5.27 -14.36 26.08
C GLU A 244 -6.35 -14.16 25.00
N ARG A 245 -6.42 -12.97 24.43
CA ARG A 245 -7.37 -12.61 23.36
C ARG A 245 -6.77 -12.67 21.97
N ILE A 246 -5.47 -12.94 21.85
CA ILE A 246 -4.81 -12.98 20.55
C ILE A 246 -5.11 -14.31 19.87
N ALA A 247 -5.87 -14.24 18.78
CA ALA A 247 -6.18 -15.40 17.97
C ALA A 247 -4.93 -15.92 17.23
N ILE A 248 -4.76 -17.23 17.22
CA ILE A 248 -3.73 -17.89 16.40
C ILE A 248 -4.28 -18.03 14.98
N PRO A 249 -3.53 -17.60 13.94
CA PRO A 249 -4.02 -17.66 12.58
C PRO A 249 -4.19 -19.09 12.07
N LYS A 250 -5.13 -19.27 11.18
CA LYS A 250 -5.27 -20.51 10.42
C LYS A 250 -4.73 -20.29 9.00
N PRO A 251 -3.91 -21.20 8.48
CA PRO A 251 -3.34 -22.38 9.15
C PRO A 251 -2.15 -22.03 10.03
N PHE A 252 -2.09 -22.56 11.24
CA PHE A 252 -0.87 -22.58 12.07
C PHE A 252 -0.07 -23.85 11.78
N LEU A 253 1.24 -23.70 11.59
CA LEU A 253 2.20 -24.81 11.47
C LEU A 253 3.40 -24.53 12.38
N PRO A 254 3.97 -25.55 13.05
CA PRO A 254 5.22 -25.38 13.77
C PRO A 254 6.42 -25.05 12.87
N GLU A 255 6.45 -25.60 11.66
CA GLU A 255 7.42 -25.31 10.61
C GLU A 255 6.72 -25.42 9.24
N TYR A 256 7.03 -24.48 8.33
CA TYR A 256 6.55 -24.58 6.95
C TYR A 256 7.36 -25.65 6.19
N PRO A 257 6.71 -26.62 5.52
CA PRO A 257 7.42 -27.76 4.93
C PRO A 257 8.50 -27.40 3.91
N TYR A 258 8.32 -26.29 3.21
CA TYR A 258 9.23 -25.85 2.14
C TYR A 258 10.07 -24.63 2.54
N ALA A 259 10.13 -24.27 3.84
CA ALA A 259 10.73 -23.02 4.30
C ALA A 259 12.14 -22.77 3.74
N GLU A 260 13.03 -23.77 3.76
CA GLU A 260 14.40 -23.63 3.23
C GLU A 260 14.40 -23.42 1.71
N ALA A 261 13.62 -24.22 0.96
CA ALA A 261 13.56 -24.16 -0.49
C ALA A 261 12.96 -22.86 -1.03
N ILE A 262 12.08 -22.22 -0.27
CA ILE A 262 11.46 -20.93 -0.64
C ILE A 262 12.24 -19.71 -0.15
N GLY A 263 13.35 -19.93 0.58
CA GLY A 263 14.18 -18.86 1.13
C GLY A 263 13.61 -18.20 2.41
N ALA A 264 12.63 -18.84 3.06
CA ALA A 264 12.04 -18.42 4.33
C ALA A 264 12.46 -19.35 5.49
N GLY A 265 13.65 -19.94 5.40
CA GLY A 265 14.19 -20.88 6.40
C GLY A 265 14.75 -20.22 7.64
N LYS A 266 15.31 -21.06 8.52
CA LYS A 266 15.81 -20.67 9.86
C LYS A 266 16.92 -19.63 9.84
N GLN A 267 17.59 -19.41 8.70
CA GLN A 267 18.65 -18.42 8.57
C GLN A 267 18.15 -17.04 8.12
N LEU A 268 16.93 -16.94 7.61
CA LEU A 268 16.35 -15.67 7.22
C LEU A 268 16.13 -14.76 8.45
N ARG A 269 16.55 -13.51 8.39
CA ARG A 269 16.45 -12.56 9.51
C ARG A 269 15.01 -12.45 10.05
N ASP A 270 14.05 -12.29 9.16
CA ASP A 270 12.64 -12.09 9.53
C ASP A 270 12.07 -13.33 10.23
N GLU A 271 12.46 -14.52 9.80
CA GLU A 271 12.05 -15.77 10.43
C GLU A 271 12.72 -16.01 11.79
N LYS A 272 13.91 -15.38 12.04
CA LYS A 272 14.58 -15.43 13.35
C LYS A 272 13.86 -14.61 14.43
N LEU A 273 12.85 -13.82 14.13
CA LEU A 273 12.11 -13.08 15.15
C LEU A 273 11.48 -14.02 16.19
N ALA A 274 10.90 -15.12 15.75
CA ALA A 274 10.34 -16.14 16.63
C ALA A 274 11.16 -17.43 16.62
N PRO A 275 11.16 -18.25 17.71
CA PRO A 275 11.90 -19.50 17.80
C PRO A 275 11.35 -20.57 16.87
N PHE A 276 12.18 -21.56 16.53
CA PHE A 276 11.79 -22.78 15.83
C PHE A 276 11.89 -23.99 16.79
N PRO A 277 10.94 -24.94 16.70
CA PRO A 277 9.68 -24.83 15.96
C PRO A 277 8.80 -23.70 16.52
N ARG A 278 7.89 -23.16 15.71
CA ARG A 278 6.93 -22.16 16.15
C ARG A 278 6.01 -22.74 17.22
N THR A 279 5.73 -21.95 18.26
CA THR A 279 4.69 -22.25 19.25
C THR A 279 3.57 -21.24 19.12
N GLU A 280 2.35 -21.64 19.50
CA GLU A 280 1.21 -20.72 19.55
C GLU A 280 1.50 -19.52 20.46
N GLN A 281 2.19 -19.75 21.59
CA GLN A 281 2.61 -18.67 22.49
C GLN A 281 3.52 -17.66 21.77
N ALA A 282 4.51 -18.12 21.01
CA ALA A 282 5.40 -17.21 20.28
C ALA A 282 4.64 -16.41 19.22
N VAL A 283 3.74 -17.06 18.49
CA VAL A 283 2.88 -16.40 17.52
C VAL A 283 1.98 -15.36 18.19
N ALA A 284 1.34 -15.72 19.33
CA ALA A 284 0.50 -14.79 20.08
C ALA A 284 1.27 -13.54 20.53
N VAL A 285 2.49 -13.69 21.05
CA VAL A 285 3.35 -12.56 21.45
C VAL A 285 3.64 -11.65 20.28
N HIS A 286 4.08 -12.20 19.15
CA HIS A 286 4.41 -11.41 17.95
C HIS A 286 3.18 -10.74 17.33
N ARG A 287 2.01 -11.39 17.34
CA ARG A 287 0.75 -10.76 16.86
C ARG A 287 0.28 -9.65 17.79
N ARG A 288 0.36 -9.86 19.10
CA ARG A 288 0.06 -8.82 20.10
C ARG A 288 0.85 -7.53 19.85
N GLU A 289 2.17 -7.67 19.69
CA GLU A 289 3.07 -6.55 19.44
C GLU A 289 2.81 -5.92 18.08
N TYR A 290 2.49 -6.72 17.07
CA TYR A 290 2.11 -6.26 15.76
C TYR A 290 0.80 -5.44 15.79
N TYR A 291 -0.19 -5.89 16.54
CA TYR A 291 -1.44 -5.13 16.72
C TYR A 291 -1.21 -3.83 17.49
N ALA A 292 -0.36 -3.85 18.49
CA ALA A 292 -0.04 -2.65 19.29
C ALA A 292 0.68 -1.57 18.46
N ILE A 293 1.71 -1.93 17.69
CA ILE A 293 2.40 -0.97 16.82
C ILE A 293 1.50 -0.48 15.68
N MET A 294 0.61 -1.33 15.17
CA MET A 294 -0.36 -0.95 14.13
C MET A 294 -1.39 0.05 14.67
N THR A 295 -1.94 -0.18 15.87
CA THR A 295 -2.87 0.78 16.51
C THR A 295 -2.16 2.10 16.85
N HIS A 296 -0.88 2.06 17.21
CA HIS A 296 -0.08 3.27 17.37
C HIS A 296 0.09 4.00 16.04
N LEU A 297 0.37 3.30 14.95
CA LEU A 297 0.43 3.87 13.60
C LEU A 297 -0.90 4.53 13.21
N ASP A 298 -2.03 3.84 13.44
CA ASP A 298 -3.37 4.37 13.20
C ASP A 298 -3.61 5.69 13.94
N ALA A 299 -3.19 5.76 15.21
CA ALA A 299 -3.29 6.99 16.00
C ALA A 299 -2.46 8.15 15.40
N GLN A 300 -1.26 7.86 14.85
CA GLN A 300 -0.44 8.88 14.19
C GLN A 300 -1.07 9.34 12.85
N ILE A 301 -1.64 8.43 12.08
CA ILE A 301 -2.44 8.76 10.88
C ILE A 301 -3.62 9.67 11.28
N GLY A 302 -4.30 9.37 12.39
CA GLY A 302 -5.39 10.19 12.91
C GLY A 302 -4.97 11.64 13.23
N ARG A 303 -3.74 11.86 13.74
CA ARG A 303 -3.18 13.19 13.95
C ARG A 303 -2.99 13.95 12.64
N ILE A 304 -2.47 13.29 11.61
CA ILE A 304 -2.27 13.89 10.27
C ILE A 304 -3.62 14.26 9.66
N LEU A 305 -4.60 13.35 9.68
CA LEU A 305 -5.93 13.60 9.13
C LEU A 305 -6.63 14.77 9.84
N LYS A 306 -6.51 14.87 11.17
CA LYS A 306 -7.03 16.01 11.94
C LYS A 306 -6.35 17.33 11.54
N ALA A 307 -5.05 17.32 11.29
CA ALA A 307 -4.33 18.50 10.82
C ALA A 307 -4.74 18.89 9.39
N LEU A 308 -4.96 17.91 8.51
CA LEU A 308 -5.49 18.15 7.18
C LEU A 308 -6.88 18.78 7.22
N ASP A 309 -7.79 18.25 8.05
CA ASP A 309 -9.13 18.83 8.25
C ASP A 309 -9.02 20.30 8.74
N ALA A 310 -8.14 20.57 9.73
CA ALA A 310 -7.90 21.92 10.26
C ALA A 310 -7.22 22.89 9.28
N SER A 311 -6.53 22.37 8.27
CA SER A 311 -5.90 23.20 7.23
C SER A 311 -6.91 23.86 6.28
N GLY A 312 -8.13 23.32 6.20
CA GLY A 312 -9.16 23.72 5.24
C GLY A 312 -8.93 23.20 3.81
N LYS A 313 -7.92 22.33 3.60
CA LYS A 313 -7.58 21.75 2.28
C LYS A 313 -8.11 20.33 2.07
N ALA A 314 -8.78 19.75 3.07
CA ALA A 314 -9.25 18.36 3.01
C ALA A 314 -10.18 18.08 1.80
N GLU A 315 -11.05 19.02 1.46
CA GLU A 315 -12.01 18.90 0.34
C GLU A 315 -11.34 18.89 -1.05
N ASN A 316 -10.10 19.39 -1.16
CA ASN A 316 -9.29 19.37 -2.39
C ASN A 316 -8.01 18.55 -2.20
N THR A 317 -8.08 17.46 -1.44
CA THR A 317 -6.94 16.55 -1.22
C THR A 317 -7.35 15.11 -1.53
N TRP A 318 -6.56 14.45 -2.38
CA TRP A 318 -6.62 13.01 -2.59
C TRP A 318 -5.72 12.32 -1.57
N ILE A 319 -6.27 11.37 -0.85
CA ILE A 319 -5.56 10.58 0.16
C ILE A 319 -5.47 9.14 -0.37
N PHE A 320 -4.25 8.63 -0.45
CA PHE A 320 -3.97 7.22 -0.75
C PHE A 320 -3.35 6.59 0.49
N PHE A 321 -3.91 5.51 0.97
CA PHE A 321 -3.36 4.72 2.06
C PHE A 321 -3.07 3.30 1.57
N THR A 322 -1.82 2.85 1.69
CA THR A 322 -1.39 1.49 1.33
C THR A 322 -0.12 1.09 2.07
N ALA A 323 0.41 -0.11 1.76
CA ALA A 323 1.68 -0.61 2.28
C ALA A 323 2.54 -1.16 1.15
N ASP A 324 3.85 -1.31 1.40
CA ASP A 324 4.79 -1.83 0.40
C ASP A 324 4.69 -3.35 0.18
N HIS A 325 4.27 -4.11 1.17
CA HIS A 325 3.88 -5.52 1.14
C HIS A 325 3.20 -5.90 2.46
N GLY A 326 2.64 -7.11 2.53
CA GLY A 326 2.06 -7.68 3.73
C GLY A 326 3.08 -8.40 4.61
N LEU A 327 2.59 -9.23 5.55
CA LEU A 327 3.41 -9.96 6.52
C LEU A 327 2.67 -11.21 7.01
N SER A 328 3.38 -12.33 7.23
CA SER A 328 2.77 -13.60 7.68
C SER A 328 2.27 -13.56 9.12
N VAL A 329 3.04 -13.01 10.04
CA VAL A 329 2.71 -12.90 11.47
C VAL A 329 2.12 -14.19 12.06
N GLY A 330 2.71 -15.34 11.71
CA GLY A 330 2.33 -16.66 12.23
C GLY A 330 1.54 -17.55 11.27
N HIS A 331 0.99 -17.03 10.18
CA HIS A 331 0.33 -17.85 9.17
C HIS A 331 1.30 -18.86 8.56
N HIS A 332 0.85 -20.09 8.32
CA HIS A 332 1.63 -21.18 7.74
C HIS A 332 2.94 -21.49 8.48
N GLY A 333 3.10 -21.06 9.75
CA GLY A 333 4.35 -21.20 10.50
C GLY A 333 5.43 -20.20 10.08
N LEU A 334 5.10 -19.21 9.25
CA LEU A 334 5.98 -18.14 8.80
C LEU A 334 5.74 -16.86 9.63
N VAL A 335 6.78 -16.07 9.80
CA VAL A 335 6.72 -14.79 10.55
C VAL A 335 7.04 -13.60 9.63
N GLY A 336 7.88 -13.84 8.64
CA GLY A 336 8.33 -12.86 7.66
C GLY A 336 7.34 -12.63 6.52
N LYS A 337 7.86 -12.05 5.44
CA LYS A 337 7.14 -11.58 4.26
C LYS A 337 7.57 -12.27 2.97
N GLN A 338 8.58 -13.14 3.05
CA GLN A 338 9.25 -13.75 1.90
C GLN A 338 8.51 -14.99 1.42
N ASN A 339 7.23 -14.83 1.06
CA ASN A 339 6.37 -15.87 0.51
C ASN A 339 5.30 -15.29 -0.41
N GLN A 340 4.56 -16.15 -1.13
CA GLN A 340 3.56 -15.77 -2.14
C GLN A 340 2.11 -15.93 -1.67
N TYR A 341 1.88 -16.09 -0.36
CA TYR A 341 0.54 -16.10 0.22
C TYR A 341 -0.05 -14.70 0.32
N ASP A 342 -1.38 -14.58 0.27
CA ASP A 342 -2.07 -13.29 0.28
C ASP A 342 -1.71 -12.42 1.50
N HIS A 343 -1.57 -13.01 2.69
CA HIS A 343 -1.15 -12.24 3.87
C HIS A 343 0.19 -11.51 3.69
N SER A 344 1.06 -11.94 2.75
CA SER A 344 2.38 -11.34 2.49
C SER A 344 2.45 -10.52 1.21
N ILE A 345 1.66 -10.84 0.17
CA ILE A 345 1.70 -10.08 -1.09
C ILE A 345 0.53 -9.14 -1.28
N ARG A 346 -0.60 -9.35 -0.57
CA ARG A 346 -1.78 -8.49 -0.63
C ARG A 346 -1.73 -7.44 0.47
N VAL A 347 -2.00 -6.20 0.09
CA VAL A 347 -1.89 -5.03 0.97
C VAL A 347 -3.23 -4.29 1.04
N PRO A 348 -3.49 -3.51 2.09
CA PRO A 348 -4.60 -2.58 2.09
C PRO A 348 -4.39 -1.51 1.03
N PHE A 349 -5.48 -1.06 0.38
CA PHE A 349 -5.43 0.05 -0.54
C PHE A 349 -6.75 0.83 -0.47
N VAL A 350 -6.66 2.07 0.00
CA VAL A 350 -7.83 2.95 0.19
C VAL A 350 -7.57 4.29 -0.49
N VAL A 351 -8.56 4.77 -1.22
CA VAL A 351 -8.52 6.08 -1.90
C VAL A 351 -9.67 6.94 -1.40
N VAL A 352 -9.36 8.13 -0.92
CA VAL A 352 -10.33 9.17 -0.55
C VAL A 352 -10.02 10.43 -1.32
N GLY A 353 -11.00 11.10 -1.88
CA GLY A 353 -10.75 12.35 -2.61
C GLY A 353 -12.02 12.96 -3.21
N PRO A 354 -11.92 14.14 -3.80
CA PRO A 354 -13.05 14.81 -4.44
C PRO A 354 -13.75 13.90 -5.44
N GLY A 355 -15.02 13.56 -5.17
CA GLY A 355 -15.86 12.73 -6.03
C GLY A 355 -15.47 11.25 -6.11
N VAL A 356 -14.59 10.77 -5.25
CA VAL A 356 -14.36 9.33 -5.06
C VAL A 356 -15.57 8.75 -4.32
N PRO A 357 -16.15 7.62 -4.78
CA PRO A 357 -17.28 6.98 -4.10
C PRO A 357 -16.91 6.58 -2.66
N SER A 358 -17.78 6.90 -1.69
CA SER A 358 -17.57 6.62 -0.27
C SER A 358 -18.14 5.27 0.12
N GLY A 359 -17.40 4.51 0.96
CA GLY A 359 -17.83 3.21 1.49
C GLY A 359 -17.94 2.11 0.43
N VAL A 360 -17.27 2.27 -0.70
CA VAL A 360 -17.28 1.30 -1.81
C VAL A 360 -16.09 0.37 -1.72
N THR A 361 -16.34 -0.92 -1.95
CA THR A 361 -15.29 -1.93 -2.15
C THR A 361 -15.20 -2.29 -3.63
N GLU A 362 -14.04 -2.05 -4.23
CA GLU A 362 -13.70 -2.40 -5.62
C GLU A 362 -12.91 -3.73 -5.62
N PRO A 363 -13.45 -4.82 -6.15
CA PRO A 363 -12.81 -6.13 -6.09
C PRO A 363 -11.81 -6.40 -7.22
N THR A 364 -11.73 -5.53 -8.22
CA THR A 364 -10.80 -5.74 -9.33
C THR A 364 -9.36 -5.75 -8.84
N PRO A 365 -8.56 -6.76 -9.19
CA PRO A 365 -7.16 -6.83 -8.80
C PRO A 365 -6.34 -5.67 -9.38
N ILE A 366 -5.49 -5.10 -8.53
CA ILE A 366 -4.56 -4.01 -8.85
C ILE A 366 -3.17 -4.31 -8.28
N TYR A 367 -2.16 -3.59 -8.75
CA TYR A 367 -0.89 -3.48 -8.03
C TYR A 367 -0.87 -2.21 -7.15
N LEU A 368 -0.21 -2.27 -6.01
CA LEU A 368 -0.09 -1.10 -5.12
C LEU A 368 0.59 0.09 -5.81
N GLN A 369 1.45 -0.20 -6.78
CA GLN A 369 2.18 0.80 -7.56
C GLN A 369 1.30 1.57 -8.56
N ASP A 370 0.06 1.14 -8.78
CA ASP A 370 -0.92 1.85 -9.61
C ASP A 370 -1.23 3.27 -9.07
N VAL A 371 -0.86 3.55 -7.81
CA VAL A 371 -0.96 4.91 -7.24
C VAL A 371 -0.10 5.92 -7.99
N MET A 372 1.08 5.53 -8.50
CA MET A 372 1.96 6.44 -9.23
C MET A 372 1.28 6.99 -10.50
N PRO A 373 0.91 6.17 -11.51
CA PRO A 373 0.25 6.69 -12.71
C PRO A 373 -1.11 7.35 -12.40
N THR A 374 -1.82 6.91 -11.35
CA THR A 374 -3.07 7.57 -10.91
C THR A 374 -2.82 9.00 -10.49
N THR A 375 -1.79 9.25 -9.70
CA THR A 375 -1.46 10.60 -9.24
C THR A 375 -0.85 11.46 -10.34
N LEU A 376 -0.10 10.87 -11.28
CA LEU A 376 0.39 11.60 -12.46
C LEU A 376 -0.78 12.06 -13.34
N GLU A 377 -1.77 11.21 -13.56
CA GLU A 377 -2.97 11.58 -14.32
C GLU A 377 -3.79 12.66 -13.59
N LEU A 378 -3.98 12.56 -12.27
CA LEU A 378 -4.62 13.60 -11.44
C LEU A 378 -3.91 14.95 -11.54
N ALA A 379 -2.59 14.94 -11.63
CA ALA A 379 -1.76 16.12 -11.73
C ALA A 379 -1.68 16.69 -13.16
N GLY A 380 -2.19 15.98 -14.17
CA GLY A 380 -1.93 16.28 -15.56
C GLY A 380 -0.43 16.20 -15.93
N ALA A 381 0.33 15.41 -15.16
CA ALA A 381 1.76 15.22 -15.35
C ALA A 381 2.05 14.30 -16.53
N HIS A 382 3.22 14.47 -17.15
CA HIS A 382 3.70 13.54 -18.16
C HIS A 382 3.97 12.15 -17.54
N GLN A 383 3.38 11.11 -18.12
CA GLN A 383 3.67 9.73 -17.77
C GLN A 383 4.70 9.17 -18.75
N PRO A 384 5.91 8.77 -18.27
CA PRO A 384 6.92 8.13 -19.13
C PRO A 384 6.43 6.80 -19.70
N GLU A 385 6.85 6.46 -20.93
CA GLU A 385 6.45 5.22 -21.64
C GLU A 385 6.84 3.94 -20.89
N HIS A 386 7.90 3.98 -20.05
CA HIS A 386 8.34 2.82 -19.27
C HIS A 386 7.46 2.51 -18.07
N VAL A 387 6.47 3.34 -17.75
CA VAL A 387 5.55 3.09 -16.62
C VAL A 387 4.65 1.91 -16.95
N PHE A 388 4.86 0.81 -16.25
CA PHE A 388 4.11 -0.44 -16.42
C PHE A 388 2.73 -0.40 -15.78
N PHE A 389 2.62 0.29 -14.66
CA PHE A 389 1.41 0.31 -13.82
C PHE A 389 0.30 1.18 -14.42
N LYS A 390 -0.93 1.00 -13.93
CA LYS A 390 -2.16 1.53 -14.55
C LYS A 390 -2.85 2.52 -13.63
N SER A 391 -3.38 3.60 -14.20
CA SER A 391 -4.20 4.54 -13.45
C SER A 391 -5.50 3.91 -12.96
N LEU A 392 -5.87 4.22 -11.72
CA LEU A 392 -7.11 3.79 -11.06
C LEU A 392 -8.28 4.76 -11.30
N LEU A 393 -8.07 5.94 -11.90
CA LEU A 393 -9.12 6.94 -12.10
C LEU A 393 -10.36 6.40 -12.81
N PRO A 394 -10.24 5.54 -13.85
CA PRO A 394 -11.42 4.94 -14.49
C PRO A 394 -12.33 4.15 -13.55
N ARG A 395 -11.74 3.52 -12.51
CA ARG A 395 -12.49 2.74 -11.50
C ARG A 395 -13.07 3.58 -10.38
N LEU A 396 -12.59 4.80 -10.26
CA LEU A 396 -13.06 5.80 -9.31
C LEU A 396 -14.11 6.74 -9.94
N GLY A 397 -14.63 6.40 -11.14
CA GLY A 397 -15.66 7.18 -11.84
C GLY A 397 -15.18 8.53 -12.38
N LYS A 398 -13.87 8.66 -12.68
CA LYS A 398 -13.23 9.94 -13.00
C LYS A 398 -12.78 10.13 -14.45
N THR A 399 -13.00 9.17 -15.33
CA THR A 399 -12.62 9.32 -16.77
C THR A 399 -13.77 9.05 -17.70
N ASN A 400 -13.70 9.64 -18.91
CA ASN A 400 -14.52 9.22 -20.04
C ASN A 400 -14.06 7.83 -20.48
N SER A 401 -14.99 6.93 -20.73
CA SER A 401 -14.83 5.48 -20.91
C SER A 401 -13.85 5.02 -22.00
N ASP A 402 -13.46 5.90 -22.94
CA ASP A 402 -12.73 5.51 -24.15
C ASP A 402 -11.21 5.37 -23.99
N THR A 403 -10.63 5.88 -22.90
CA THR A 403 -9.18 5.80 -22.62
C THR A 403 -8.83 4.93 -21.42
N ALA A 404 -9.83 4.28 -20.80
CA ALA A 404 -9.64 3.48 -19.61
C ALA A 404 -8.69 2.28 -19.87
N SER A 405 -7.60 2.21 -19.15
CA SER A 405 -6.71 1.04 -19.20
C SER A 405 -7.46 -0.21 -18.76
N LYS A 406 -7.31 -1.30 -19.54
CA LYS A 406 -7.92 -2.60 -19.19
C LYS A 406 -7.40 -3.09 -17.84
N PRO A 407 -8.26 -3.77 -17.03
CA PRO A 407 -7.82 -4.43 -15.79
C PRO A 407 -6.64 -5.37 -16.04
N TYR A 408 -5.93 -5.71 -14.96
CA TYR A 408 -5.05 -6.88 -15.01
C TYR A 408 -5.93 -8.14 -15.06
N GLU A 409 -5.72 -8.98 -16.06
CA GLU A 409 -6.41 -10.26 -16.16
C GLU A 409 -5.90 -11.25 -15.12
N SER A 410 -4.62 -11.13 -14.79
CA SER A 410 -3.95 -11.98 -13.80
C SER A 410 -2.93 -11.17 -13.02
N ILE A 411 -2.72 -11.55 -11.78
CA ILE A 411 -1.67 -10.99 -10.92
C ILE A 411 -0.48 -11.93 -10.91
N TYR A 412 0.68 -11.42 -11.29
CA TYR A 412 1.97 -12.10 -11.21
C TYR A 412 2.63 -11.80 -9.88
N GLY A 413 3.30 -12.80 -9.28
CA GLY A 413 4.11 -12.64 -8.09
C GLY A 413 5.46 -13.37 -8.21
N SER A 414 6.49 -12.82 -7.55
CA SER A 414 7.83 -13.41 -7.56
C SER A 414 8.60 -13.15 -6.26
N TYR A 415 9.50 -14.07 -5.90
CA TYR A 415 10.49 -13.84 -4.86
C TYR A 415 11.82 -14.51 -5.25
N LEU A 416 12.86 -13.69 -5.45
CA LEU A 416 14.17 -14.14 -5.93
C LEU A 416 14.03 -15.07 -7.14
N LYS A 417 14.84 -16.15 -7.18
CA LYS A 417 14.66 -17.29 -8.10
C LYS A 417 13.83 -18.44 -7.50
N LEU A 418 13.32 -18.26 -6.30
CA LEU A 418 12.83 -19.32 -5.41
C LEU A 418 11.33 -19.52 -5.45
N GLN A 419 10.57 -18.47 -5.80
CA GLN A 419 9.11 -18.54 -5.80
C GLN A 419 8.53 -17.74 -6.96
N ARG A 420 7.45 -18.26 -7.54
CA ARG A 420 6.57 -17.60 -8.50
C ARG A 420 5.12 -17.84 -8.13
N SER A 421 4.26 -16.93 -8.53
CA SER A 421 2.83 -17.14 -8.39
C SER A 421 2.05 -16.45 -9.51
N ILE A 422 0.86 -16.97 -9.77
CA ILE A 422 -0.17 -16.32 -10.55
C ILE A 422 -1.50 -16.43 -9.82
N THR A 423 -2.22 -15.31 -9.74
CA THR A 423 -3.61 -15.28 -9.30
C THR A 423 -4.50 -14.89 -10.49
N HIS A 424 -5.51 -15.69 -10.79
CA HIS A 424 -6.45 -15.49 -11.89
C HIS A 424 -7.81 -16.05 -11.52
N ASP A 425 -8.86 -15.23 -11.66
CA ASP A 425 -10.26 -15.62 -11.45
C ASP A 425 -10.52 -16.39 -10.14
N GLY A 426 -9.96 -15.89 -9.03
CA GLY A 426 -10.12 -16.51 -7.71
C GLY A 426 -9.26 -17.74 -7.44
N TRP A 427 -8.40 -18.13 -8.39
CA TRP A 427 -7.44 -19.21 -8.22
C TRP A 427 -6.01 -18.67 -8.11
N LYS A 428 -5.20 -19.28 -7.24
CA LYS A 428 -3.78 -18.99 -7.11
C LYS A 428 -2.95 -20.25 -7.29
N LEU A 429 -1.98 -20.17 -8.23
CA LEU A 429 -0.94 -21.18 -8.38
C LEU A 429 0.37 -20.60 -7.84
N ILE A 430 1.00 -21.30 -6.90
CA ILE A 430 2.34 -20.98 -6.39
C ILE A 430 3.31 -22.04 -6.92
N ILE A 431 4.45 -21.60 -7.42
CA ILE A 431 5.49 -22.43 -8.03
C ILE A 431 6.75 -22.30 -7.18
N TYR A 432 7.27 -23.42 -6.69
CA TYR A 432 8.52 -23.52 -5.95
C TYR A 432 9.58 -24.25 -6.78
N PRO A 433 10.42 -23.55 -7.56
CA PRO A 433 11.37 -24.16 -8.48
C PRO A 433 12.35 -25.12 -7.79
N GLU A 434 12.95 -24.73 -6.65
CA GLU A 434 13.92 -25.57 -5.94
C GLU A 434 13.29 -26.80 -5.28
N ALA A 435 12.09 -26.68 -4.75
CA ALA A 435 11.34 -27.82 -4.19
C ALA A 435 10.73 -28.70 -5.27
N LYS A 436 10.63 -28.22 -6.52
CA LYS A 436 9.89 -28.84 -7.63
C LYS A 436 8.44 -29.13 -7.28
N VAL A 437 7.78 -28.14 -6.66
CA VAL A 437 6.41 -28.25 -6.13
C VAL A 437 5.54 -27.14 -6.71
N LEU A 438 4.32 -27.51 -7.06
CA LEU A 438 3.22 -26.61 -7.35
C LEU A 438 2.23 -26.64 -6.17
N ARG A 439 1.65 -25.49 -5.81
CA ARG A 439 0.60 -25.38 -4.81
C ARG A 439 -0.58 -24.67 -5.45
N LEU A 440 -1.79 -25.16 -5.26
CA LEU A 440 -3.02 -24.58 -5.81
C LEU A 440 -4.00 -24.23 -4.72
N TYR A 441 -4.52 -23.00 -4.78
CA TYR A 441 -5.52 -22.50 -3.83
C TYR A 441 -6.69 -21.85 -4.57
N HIS A 442 -7.91 -22.06 -4.06
CA HIS A 442 -9.09 -21.31 -4.48
C HIS A 442 -9.32 -20.12 -3.52
N VAL A 443 -8.58 -19.03 -3.73
CA VAL A 443 -8.50 -17.90 -2.77
C VAL A 443 -9.81 -17.16 -2.54
N LYS A 444 -10.80 -17.36 -3.39
CA LYS A 444 -12.14 -16.82 -3.20
C LYS A 444 -12.94 -17.62 -2.14
N GLU A 445 -12.78 -18.95 -2.13
CA GLU A 445 -13.48 -19.85 -1.20
C GLU A 445 -12.64 -20.14 0.06
N ASP A 446 -11.30 -20.11 -0.09
CA ASP A 446 -10.32 -20.30 0.98
C ASP A 446 -9.35 -19.10 1.02
N PRO A 447 -9.80 -17.94 1.53
CA PRO A 447 -8.99 -16.71 1.54
C PRO A 447 -7.75 -16.79 2.45
N HIS A 448 -7.65 -17.81 3.31
CA HIS A 448 -6.46 -18.05 4.14
C HIS A 448 -5.52 -19.09 3.54
N GLU A 449 -5.84 -19.64 2.36
CA GLU A 449 -4.98 -20.57 1.62
C GLU A 449 -4.60 -21.80 2.47
N THR A 450 -5.59 -22.36 3.15
CA THR A 450 -5.42 -23.48 4.10
C THR A 450 -5.39 -24.85 3.43
N ILE A 451 -6.07 -24.98 2.28
CA ILE A 451 -6.27 -26.24 1.57
C ILE A 451 -5.50 -26.21 0.25
N ASP A 452 -4.39 -26.94 0.17
CA ASP A 452 -3.67 -27.14 -1.07
C ASP A 452 -4.35 -28.18 -1.94
N LEU A 453 -4.84 -27.76 -3.09
CA LEU A 453 -5.57 -28.59 -4.05
C LEU A 453 -4.67 -29.17 -5.16
N ALA A 454 -3.34 -28.90 -5.13
CA ALA A 454 -2.46 -29.30 -6.21
C ALA A 454 -2.29 -30.82 -6.36
N GLY A 455 -2.57 -31.59 -5.29
CA GLY A 455 -2.52 -33.06 -5.31
C GLY A 455 -3.80 -33.74 -5.80
N GLU A 456 -4.89 -33.00 -5.98
CA GLU A 456 -6.18 -33.56 -6.34
C GLU A 456 -6.33 -33.67 -7.87
N PRO A 457 -6.57 -34.87 -8.43
CA PRO A 457 -6.62 -35.09 -9.88
C PRO A 457 -7.66 -34.23 -10.61
N GLU A 458 -8.75 -33.88 -9.94
CA GLU A 458 -9.84 -33.06 -10.53
C GLU A 458 -9.41 -31.63 -10.86
N TYR A 459 -8.31 -31.11 -10.26
CA TYR A 459 -7.78 -29.77 -10.54
C TYR A 459 -6.60 -29.75 -11.51
N ALA A 460 -6.23 -30.89 -12.13
CA ALA A 460 -5.09 -30.96 -13.05
C ALA A 460 -5.22 -29.98 -14.24
N ASP A 461 -6.42 -29.86 -14.82
CA ASP A 461 -6.69 -28.90 -15.90
C ASP A 461 -6.59 -27.45 -15.42
N GLN A 462 -7.06 -27.15 -14.20
CA GLN A 462 -6.96 -25.81 -13.61
C GLN A 462 -5.48 -25.41 -13.40
N ILE A 463 -4.65 -26.33 -12.89
CA ILE A 463 -3.21 -26.10 -12.72
C ILE A 463 -2.56 -25.83 -14.08
N SER A 464 -2.88 -26.66 -15.09
CA SER A 464 -2.33 -26.53 -16.45
C SER A 464 -2.67 -25.16 -17.07
N GLN A 465 -3.93 -24.72 -16.95
CA GLN A 465 -4.38 -23.43 -17.48
C GLN A 465 -3.68 -22.25 -16.77
N LEU A 466 -3.56 -22.28 -15.45
CA LEU A 466 -2.86 -21.24 -14.68
C LEU A 466 -1.36 -21.22 -15.02
N PHE A 467 -0.75 -22.39 -15.16
CA PHE A 467 0.65 -22.49 -15.54
C PHE A 467 0.91 -21.91 -16.93
N ASP A 468 0.05 -22.18 -17.91
CA ASP A 468 0.16 -21.63 -19.26
C ASP A 468 0.01 -20.10 -19.27
N ARG A 469 -0.95 -19.55 -18.50
CA ARG A 469 -1.10 -18.11 -18.30
C ARG A 469 0.12 -17.49 -17.62
N PHE A 470 0.66 -18.17 -16.61
CA PHE A 470 1.88 -17.74 -15.96
C PHE A 470 3.05 -17.63 -16.93
N ILE A 471 3.25 -18.61 -17.81
CA ILE A 471 4.33 -18.59 -18.82
C ILE A 471 4.18 -17.40 -19.79
N VAL A 472 2.95 -16.99 -20.12
CA VAL A 472 2.71 -15.77 -20.92
C VAL A 472 3.19 -14.53 -20.15
N LEU A 473 2.72 -14.34 -18.92
CA LEU A 473 3.13 -13.20 -18.07
C LEU A 473 4.64 -13.19 -17.80
N GLN A 474 5.24 -14.37 -17.58
CA GLN A 474 6.67 -14.51 -17.36
C GLN A 474 7.48 -13.95 -18.54
N ARG A 475 7.05 -14.23 -19.77
CA ARG A 475 7.69 -13.71 -20.99
C ARG A 475 7.49 -12.20 -21.13
N GLU A 476 6.27 -11.72 -20.92
CA GLU A 476 5.93 -10.29 -20.99
C GLU A 476 6.75 -9.47 -19.99
N LEU A 477 6.95 -9.99 -18.78
CA LEU A 477 7.71 -9.37 -17.70
C LEU A 477 9.22 -9.60 -17.80
N GLN A 478 9.69 -10.38 -18.78
CA GLN A 478 11.10 -10.73 -18.94
C GLN A 478 11.71 -11.40 -17.68
N ASP A 479 10.91 -12.25 -17.02
CA ASP A 479 11.35 -13.00 -15.83
C ASP A 479 12.49 -13.95 -16.19
N PRO A 480 13.67 -13.86 -15.53
CA PRO A 480 14.84 -14.62 -15.92
C PRO A 480 14.83 -16.10 -15.49
N VAL A 481 13.82 -16.54 -14.75
CA VAL A 481 13.80 -17.89 -14.16
C VAL A 481 12.99 -18.85 -15.01
N ASP A 482 13.63 -19.86 -15.62
CA ASP A 482 12.91 -20.92 -16.30
C ASP A 482 12.22 -21.87 -15.30
N VAL A 483 10.92 -22.03 -15.43
CA VAL A 483 10.10 -22.98 -14.66
C VAL A 483 9.38 -23.99 -15.55
N THR A 484 9.65 -24.03 -16.87
CA THR A 484 8.94 -24.86 -17.85
C THR A 484 9.04 -26.34 -17.57
N TYR A 485 10.12 -26.77 -16.89
CA TYR A 485 10.33 -28.16 -16.47
C TYR A 485 9.36 -28.66 -15.38
N LEU A 486 8.61 -27.72 -14.76
CA LEU A 486 7.56 -28.03 -13.77
C LEU A 486 6.16 -28.11 -14.37
N ARG A 487 6.05 -27.94 -15.69
CA ARG A 487 4.76 -28.04 -16.36
C ARG A 487 4.12 -29.40 -16.07
N PRO A 488 2.87 -29.43 -15.58
CA PRO A 488 2.15 -30.69 -15.40
C PRO A 488 2.11 -31.49 -16.68
N SER A 489 2.36 -32.81 -16.60
CA SER A 489 2.07 -33.72 -17.70
C SER A 489 0.56 -33.75 -17.91
N LYS A 490 0.16 -33.69 -19.17
CA LYS A 490 -1.24 -33.84 -19.58
C LYS A 490 -1.76 -35.23 -19.24
#